data_71c87495d6b9f7cb5241d98262215192
#
_entry.id   71c87495d6b9f7cb5241d98262215192
#
_cell.length_a   1.000
_cell.length_b   1.000
_cell.length_c   1.000
_cell.angle_alpha   90.00
_cell.angle_beta   90.00
_cell.angle_gamma   90.00
#
_symmetry.space_group_name_H-M   'P 1'
#
loop_
_entity.id
_entity.type
_entity.pdbx_description
1 polymer ?
#
loop_
_entity_poly.entity_id
_entity_poly.type
_entity_poly.pdbx_seq_one_letter_code
_entity_poly.pdbx_strand_id
1 'polypeptide(L)'
;MKKSTLIQSIIIALLLVATVSVYTQNMSLKKKVEKFEASTKTREGNLKRFDTLDFIGWSGKNIKVFDDIHASDVHVEGTMSANDLAKHSNDAQSYFKFLKEGDGVVSHPVKLADGDWTAVIGETRSTVPDTAAGAAIGATTKKKGFMLTLAKWSDGKIKEEYVFSLNGDANNSFLNKYIK
;
A
#
# COMPACT_ATOMS: atom_id res chain seq x y z
N MET A 1 31.34 0.83 65.01
CA MET A 1 31.17 -0.13 63.88
C MET A 1 29.74 -0.24 63.29
N LYS A 2 28.66 -0.04 64.06
CA LYS A 2 27.26 -0.28 63.54
C LYS A 2 26.75 0.72 62.48
N LYS A 3 27.21 1.99 62.43
CA LYS A 3 26.73 3.01 61.44
C LYS A 3 27.25 2.79 60.03
N SER A 4 28.49 2.32 59.85
CA SER A 4 29.07 2.05 58.53
C SER A 4 28.38 0.92 57.81
N THR A 5 28.02 -0.16 58.55
CA THR A 5 27.33 -1.33 57.96
C THR A 5 25.92 -0.97 57.49
N LEU A 6 25.20 -0.11 58.21
CA LEU A 6 23.88 0.36 57.79
C LEU A 6 23.91 1.18 56.51
N ILE A 7 24.89 2.11 56.39
CA ILE A 7 25.05 2.94 55.19
C ILE A 7 25.39 2.06 53.98
N GLN A 8 26.29 1.09 54.13
CA GLN A 8 26.62 0.14 53.08
C GLN A 8 25.42 -0.68 52.60
N SER A 9 24.59 -1.16 53.54
CA SER A 9 23.36 -1.92 53.20
C SER A 9 22.35 -1.07 52.42
N ILE A 10 22.19 0.22 52.76
CA ILE A 10 21.31 1.15 52.05
C ILE A 10 21.84 1.40 50.65
N ILE A 11 23.13 1.62 50.46
CA ILE A 11 23.74 1.82 49.14
C ILE A 11 23.54 0.59 48.26
N ILE A 12 23.76 -0.60 48.78
CA ILE A 12 23.55 -1.85 48.04
C ILE A 12 22.06 -2.01 47.62
N ALA A 13 21.14 -1.73 48.52
CA ALA A 13 19.70 -1.78 48.21
C ALA A 13 19.32 -0.80 47.11
N LEU A 14 19.80 0.43 47.16
CA LEU A 14 19.55 1.43 46.11
C LEU A 14 20.15 1.03 44.77
N LEU A 15 21.36 0.46 44.76
CA LEU A 15 21.98 -0.05 43.52
C LEU A 15 21.19 -1.22 42.92
N LEU A 16 20.70 -2.13 43.75
CA LEU A 16 19.85 -3.22 43.29
C LEU A 16 18.53 -2.71 42.65
N VAL A 17 17.84 -1.76 43.32
CA VAL A 17 16.63 -1.13 42.77
C VAL A 17 16.92 -0.43 41.45
N ALA A 18 18.01 0.34 41.35
CA ALA A 18 18.41 1.01 40.12
C ALA A 18 18.72 0.00 39.01
N THR A 19 19.43 -1.09 39.32
CA THR A 19 19.75 -2.14 38.33
C THR A 19 18.47 -2.83 37.80
N VAL A 20 17.54 -3.19 38.69
CA VAL A 20 16.25 -3.79 38.30
C VAL A 20 15.44 -2.81 37.45
N SER A 21 15.42 -1.52 37.82
CA SER A 21 14.72 -0.50 37.06
C SER A 21 15.28 -0.35 35.64
N VAL A 22 16.59 -0.26 35.49
CA VAL A 22 17.25 -0.18 34.19
C VAL A 22 17.01 -1.44 33.37
N TYR A 23 17.07 -2.61 33.97
CA TYR A 23 16.79 -3.87 33.30
C TYR A 23 15.36 -3.95 32.76
N THR A 24 14.37 -3.57 33.59
CA THR A 24 12.96 -3.57 33.16
C THR A 24 12.68 -2.55 32.05
N GLN A 25 13.31 -1.36 32.10
CA GLN A 25 13.21 -0.37 31.03
C GLN A 25 13.80 -0.90 29.73
N ASN A 26 14.99 -1.51 29.78
CA ASN A 26 15.63 -2.11 28.60
C ASN A 26 14.76 -3.21 27.98
N MET A 27 14.14 -4.08 28.78
CA MET A 27 13.22 -5.10 28.29
C MET A 27 12.00 -4.49 27.60
N SER A 28 11.44 -3.41 28.18
CA SER A 28 10.31 -2.68 27.59
C SER A 28 10.69 -2.04 26.26
N LEU A 29 11.84 -1.38 26.19
CA LEU A 29 12.37 -0.77 24.96
C LEU A 29 12.61 -1.83 23.87
N LYS A 30 13.22 -2.96 24.23
CA LYS A 30 13.44 -4.07 23.28
C LYS A 30 12.13 -4.54 22.65
N LYS A 31 11.09 -4.79 23.46
CA LYS A 31 9.75 -5.17 22.95
C LYS A 31 9.15 -4.11 22.02
N LYS A 32 9.33 -2.81 22.32
CA LYS A 32 8.84 -1.73 21.44
C LYS A 32 9.57 -1.71 20.10
N VAL A 33 10.89 -1.91 20.10
CA VAL A 33 11.70 -1.98 18.88
C VAL A 33 11.28 -3.18 18.04
N GLU A 34 11.16 -4.37 18.62
CA GLU A 34 10.72 -5.57 17.92
C GLU A 34 9.32 -5.38 17.27
N LYS A 35 8.39 -4.75 18.01
CA LYS A 35 7.05 -4.44 17.49
C LYS A 35 7.13 -3.44 16.34
N PHE A 36 7.97 -2.41 16.44
CA PHE A 36 8.15 -1.42 15.39
C PHE A 36 8.76 -2.04 14.12
N GLU A 37 9.80 -2.88 14.27
CA GLU A 37 10.43 -3.60 13.15
C GLU A 37 9.44 -4.54 12.46
N ALA A 38 8.67 -5.31 13.22
CA ALA A 38 7.63 -6.19 12.67
C ALA A 38 6.57 -5.38 11.90
N SER A 39 6.11 -4.26 12.44
CA SER A 39 5.15 -3.37 11.77
C SER A 39 5.74 -2.78 10.49
N THR A 40 7.01 -2.35 10.51
CA THR A 40 7.70 -1.81 9.33
C THR A 40 7.81 -2.87 8.23
N LYS A 41 8.23 -4.08 8.59
CA LYS A 41 8.32 -5.21 7.64
C LYS A 41 6.96 -5.54 7.00
N THR A 42 5.88 -5.51 7.78
CA THR A 42 4.53 -5.74 7.26
C THR A 42 4.14 -4.65 6.25
N ARG A 43 4.35 -3.36 6.58
CA ARG A 43 4.05 -2.23 5.70
C ARG A 43 4.82 -2.30 4.38
N GLU A 44 6.12 -2.55 4.44
CA GLU A 44 6.97 -2.72 3.24
C GLU A 44 6.53 -3.93 2.41
N GLY A 45 6.17 -5.04 3.07
CA GLY A 45 5.63 -6.22 2.42
C GLY A 45 4.34 -5.94 1.67
N ASN A 46 3.39 -5.23 2.28
CA ASN A 46 2.13 -4.84 1.67
C ASN A 46 2.35 -3.92 0.45
N LEU A 47 3.23 -2.92 0.56
CA LEU A 47 3.56 -2.04 -0.57
C LEU A 47 4.19 -2.81 -1.74
N LYS A 48 5.09 -3.75 -1.46
CA LYS A 48 5.69 -4.60 -2.51
C LYS A 48 4.64 -5.51 -3.18
N ARG A 49 3.72 -6.07 -2.40
CA ARG A 49 2.61 -6.86 -2.96
C ARG A 49 1.67 -6.00 -3.79
N PHE A 50 1.45 -4.74 -3.38
CA PHE A 50 0.67 -3.78 -4.15
C PHE A 50 1.34 -3.47 -5.50
N ASP A 51 2.68 -3.27 -5.54
CA ASP A 51 3.42 -3.16 -6.81
C ASP A 51 3.22 -4.41 -7.70
N THR A 52 3.24 -5.60 -7.10
CA THR A 52 2.99 -6.85 -7.82
C THR A 52 1.57 -6.93 -8.37
N LEU A 53 0.57 -6.47 -7.60
CA LEU A 53 -0.82 -6.39 -8.03
C LEU A 53 -0.95 -5.53 -9.29
N ASP A 54 -0.45 -4.30 -9.24
CA ASP A 54 -0.66 -3.33 -10.29
C ASP A 54 0.18 -3.61 -11.54
N PHE A 55 1.47 -3.98 -11.38
CA PHE A 55 2.35 -4.15 -12.54
C PHE A 55 2.23 -5.54 -13.18
N ILE A 56 2.00 -6.58 -12.38
CA ILE A 56 1.94 -7.96 -12.88
C ILE A 56 0.50 -8.46 -12.97
N GLY A 57 -0.28 -8.27 -11.92
CA GLY A 57 -1.68 -8.71 -11.86
C GLY A 57 -2.53 -7.94 -12.85
N TRP A 58 -2.61 -6.62 -12.68
CA TRP A 58 -3.47 -5.74 -13.45
C TRP A 58 -2.90 -5.40 -14.83
N SER A 59 -1.78 -4.69 -14.90
CA SER A 59 -1.19 -4.23 -16.18
C SER A 59 -0.63 -5.37 -17.00
N GLY A 60 -0.08 -6.41 -16.33
CA GLY A 60 0.35 -7.65 -16.96
C GLY A 60 -0.78 -8.61 -17.31
N LYS A 61 -2.04 -8.29 -16.98
CA LYS A 61 -3.24 -9.12 -17.22
C LYS A 61 -3.14 -10.52 -16.63
N ASN A 62 -2.42 -10.67 -15.52
CA ASN A 62 -2.20 -11.95 -14.86
C ASN A 62 -3.25 -12.15 -13.76
N ILE A 63 -4.39 -12.74 -14.13
CA ILE A 63 -5.50 -12.94 -13.21
C ILE A 63 -5.12 -13.81 -12.01
N LYS A 64 -4.22 -14.76 -12.16
CA LYS A 64 -3.77 -15.60 -11.03
C LYS A 64 -3.06 -14.75 -9.98
N VAL A 65 -2.15 -13.86 -10.39
CA VAL A 65 -1.45 -12.95 -9.48
C VAL A 65 -2.44 -11.98 -8.85
N PHE A 66 -3.39 -11.46 -9.61
CA PHE A 66 -4.46 -10.61 -9.13
C PHE A 66 -5.26 -11.30 -8.02
N ASP A 67 -5.75 -12.52 -8.26
CA ASP A 67 -6.53 -13.30 -7.30
C ASP A 67 -5.73 -13.70 -6.06
N ASP A 68 -4.44 -14.03 -6.22
CA ASP A 68 -3.56 -14.43 -5.11
C ASP A 68 -3.33 -13.29 -4.09
N ILE A 69 -3.51 -12.04 -4.51
CA ILE A 69 -3.29 -10.86 -3.64
C ILE A 69 -4.58 -10.45 -2.92
N HIS A 70 -5.74 -10.75 -3.46
CA HIS A 70 -7.01 -10.44 -2.82
C HIS A 70 -7.50 -11.60 -1.92
N ALA A 71 -8.23 -11.25 -0.89
CA ALA A 71 -8.96 -12.21 -0.07
C ALA A 71 -10.23 -12.69 -0.80
N SER A 72 -10.72 -13.89 -0.48
CA SER A 72 -11.92 -14.45 -1.10
C SER A 72 -13.18 -13.61 -0.87
N ASP A 73 -13.22 -12.90 0.26
CA ASP A 73 -14.28 -12.01 0.71
C ASP A 73 -13.87 -10.53 0.62
N VAL A 74 -13.07 -10.18 -0.38
CA VAL A 74 -12.66 -8.79 -0.63
C VAL A 74 -13.87 -7.91 -0.92
N HIS A 75 -13.87 -6.72 -0.33
CA HIS A 75 -14.82 -5.65 -0.62
C HIS A 75 -14.14 -4.55 -1.43
N VAL A 76 -14.68 -4.21 -2.58
CA VAL A 76 -14.13 -3.19 -3.49
C VAL A 76 -15.18 -2.12 -3.76
N GLU A 77 -14.78 -0.86 -3.66
CA GLU A 77 -15.61 0.30 -3.96
C GLU A 77 -14.88 1.32 -4.86
N GLY A 78 -15.66 2.14 -5.57
CA GLY A 78 -15.17 3.25 -6.38
C GLY A 78 -15.35 3.01 -7.87
N THR A 79 -14.28 3.05 -8.65
CA THR A 79 -14.33 2.86 -10.12
C THR A 79 -14.79 1.44 -10.49
N MET A 80 -14.55 0.48 -9.61
CA MET A 80 -15.06 -0.89 -9.66
C MET A 80 -15.74 -1.19 -8.33
N SER A 81 -16.74 -2.09 -8.34
CA SER A 81 -17.44 -2.50 -7.12
C SER A 81 -17.64 -4.00 -7.10
N ALA A 82 -17.15 -4.64 -6.05
CA ALA A 82 -17.31 -6.06 -5.82
C ALA A 82 -17.42 -6.36 -4.32
N ASN A 83 -18.18 -7.40 -3.95
CA ASN A 83 -18.32 -7.85 -2.57
C ASN A 83 -17.67 -9.23 -2.33
N ASP A 84 -17.00 -9.75 -3.33
CA ASP A 84 -16.23 -10.99 -3.27
C ASP A 84 -15.20 -11.03 -4.41
N LEU A 85 -14.23 -11.95 -4.27
CA LEU A 85 -13.16 -12.13 -5.23
C LEU A 85 -13.70 -12.60 -6.59
N ALA A 86 -14.72 -13.45 -6.63
CA ALA A 86 -15.21 -14.01 -7.90
C ALA A 86 -15.75 -12.91 -8.81
N LYS A 87 -16.54 -11.99 -8.24
CA LYS A 87 -17.02 -10.82 -8.99
C LYS A 87 -15.87 -9.90 -9.39
N HIS A 88 -14.96 -9.58 -8.46
CA HIS A 88 -13.80 -8.69 -8.71
C HIS A 88 -12.89 -9.25 -9.82
N SER A 89 -12.59 -10.53 -9.78
CA SER A 89 -11.81 -11.24 -10.80
C SER A 89 -12.48 -11.23 -12.17
N ASN A 90 -13.80 -11.47 -12.24
CA ASN A 90 -14.57 -11.42 -13.49
C ASN A 90 -14.57 -10.01 -14.10
N ASP A 91 -14.73 -8.97 -13.27
CA ASP A 91 -14.68 -7.57 -13.71
C ASP A 91 -13.29 -7.23 -14.25
N ALA A 92 -12.22 -7.62 -13.54
CA ALA A 92 -10.84 -7.44 -13.98
C ALA A 92 -10.56 -8.14 -15.32
N GLN A 93 -10.94 -9.41 -15.47
CA GLN A 93 -10.78 -10.15 -16.73
C GLN A 93 -11.54 -9.49 -17.89
N SER A 94 -12.72 -8.96 -17.61
CA SER A 94 -13.51 -8.24 -18.62
C SER A 94 -12.80 -6.95 -19.05
N TYR A 95 -12.21 -6.22 -18.10
CA TYR A 95 -11.43 -5.02 -18.38
C TYR A 95 -10.14 -5.33 -19.16
N PHE A 96 -9.44 -6.43 -18.86
CA PHE A 96 -8.21 -6.86 -19.55
C PHE A 96 -8.38 -7.00 -21.06
N LYS A 97 -9.59 -7.28 -21.55
CA LYS A 97 -9.89 -7.38 -22.99
C LYS A 97 -9.74 -6.03 -23.70
N PHE A 98 -9.90 -4.93 -22.99
CA PHE A 98 -9.80 -3.57 -23.55
C PHE A 98 -8.41 -2.98 -23.43
N LEU A 99 -7.58 -3.47 -22.51
CA LEU A 99 -6.20 -2.98 -22.35
C LEU A 99 -5.36 -3.32 -23.59
N LYS A 100 -4.74 -2.32 -24.20
CA LYS A 100 -3.76 -2.46 -25.28
C LYS A 100 -2.36 -2.62 -24.70
N GLU A 101 -1.39 -2.93 -25.54
CA GLU A 101 0.01 -2.98 -25.13
C GLU A 101 0.45 -1.63 -24.54
N GLY A 102 1.07 -1.69 -23.36
CA GLY A 102 1.50 -0.53 -22.59
C GLY A 102 0.38 0.29 -21.94
N ASP A 103 -0.86 -0.24 -21.89
CA ASP A 103 -1.92 0.29 -21.04
C ASP A 103 -1.82 -0.30 -19.62
N GLY A 104 -2.42 0.38 -18.64
CA GLY A 104 -2.44 0.00 -17.25
C GLY A 104 -1.65 0.95 -16.36
N VAL A 105 -1.24 0.49 -15.19
CA VAL A 105 -0.41 1.24 -14.24
C VAL A 105 1.04 1.14 -14.68
N VAL A 106 1.72 2.28 -14.81
CA VAL A 106 3.11 2.36 -15.30
C VAL A 106 4.11 2.80 -14.25
N SER A 107 3.63 3.46 -13.19
CA SER A 107 4.46 3.86 -12.04
C SER A 107 3.62 4.12 -10.80
N HIS A 108 4.25 4.08 -9.63
CA HIS A 108 3.70 4.50 -8.36
C HIS A 108 4.47 5.70 -7.81
N PRO A 109 4.12 6.93 -8.22
CA PRO A 109 4.82 8.13 -7.76
C PRO A 109 4.64 8.40 -6.25
N VAL A 110 3.56 7.92 -5.64
CA VAL A 110 3.33 8.02 -4.20
C VAL A 110 2.87 6.69 -3.64
N LYS A 111 3.56 6.23 -2.60
CA LYS A 111 3.19 5.04 -1.82
C LYS A 111 3.33 5.33 -0.35
N LEU A 112 2.27 5.12 0.40
CA LEU A 112 2.23 5.27 1.85
C LEU A 112 1.66 3.99 2.48
N ALA A 113 2.13 3.65 3.66
CA ALA A 113 1.57 2.56 4.45
C ALA A 113 1.59 2.90 5.93
N ASP A 114 0.49 2.64 6.61
CA ASP A 114 0.38 2.74 8.05
C ASP A 114 -0.54 1.63 8.60
N GLY A 115 -0.04 0.90 9.61
CA GLY A 115 -0.71 -0.27 10.13
C GLY A 115 -0.98 -1.31 9.03
N ASP A 116 -2.24 -1.64 8.85
CA ASP A 116 -2.76 -2.56 7.83
C ASP A 116 -3.28 -1.85 6.56
N TRP A 117 -3.07 -0.54 6.44
CA TRP A 117 -3.49 0.25 5.29
C TRP A 117 -2.33 0.63 4.37
N THR A 118 -2.62 0.64 3.08
CA THR A 118 -1.78 1.26 2.05
C THR A 118 -2.58 2.30 1.27
N ALA A 119 -1.90 3.38 0.87
CA ALA A 119 -2.42 4.40 -0.04
C ALA A 119 -1.41 4.56 -1.18
N VAL A 120 -1.84 4.28 -2.40
CA VAL A 120 -0.97 4.30 -3.58
C VAL A 120 -1.58 5.18 -4.66
N ILE A 121 -0.81 6.12 -5.18
CA ILE A 121 -1.17 6.83 -6.41
C ILE A 121 -0.45 6.13 -7.56
N GLY A 122 -1.23 5.55 -8.47
CA GLY A 122 -0.76 4.93 -9.70
C GLY A 122 -0.86 5.90 -10.88
N GLU A 123 0.24 6.12 -11.61
CA GLU A 123 0.17 6.70 -12.94
C GLU A 123 -0.32 5.65 -13.91
N THR A 124 -1.37 5.96 -14.64
CA THR A 124 -1.98 5.05 -15.62
C THR A 124 -1.80 5.55 -17.04
N ARG A 125 -1.75 4.63 -17.99
CA ARG A 125 -1.84 4.91 -19.41
C ARG A 125 -2.99 4.13 -20.02
N SER A 126 -3.72 4.78 -20.92
CA SER A 126 -4.84 4.17 -21.65
C SER A 126 -4.78 4.57 -23.11
N THR A 127 -4.96 3.61 -24.00
CA THR A 127 -5.13 3.86 -25.44
C THR A 127 -6.57 4.24 -25.69
N VAL A 128 -6.78 5.44 -26.19
CA VAL A 128 -8.12 5.98 -26.49
C VAL A 128 -8.19 6.43 -27.94
N PRO A 129 -9.41 6.54 -28.54
CA PRO A 129 -9.56 7.14 -29.84
C PRO A 129 -8.95 8.55 -29.90
N ASP A 130 -8.22 8.84 -30.94
CA ASP A 130 -7.69 10.20 -31.17
C ASP A 130 -8.82 11.07 -31.71
N THR A 131 -9.21 12.08 -30.94
CA THR A 131 -10.27 13.03 -31.28
C THR A 131 -9.73 14.38 -31.72
N ALA A 132 -8.40 14.49 -31.95
CA ALA A 132 -7.78 15.74 -32.43
C ALA A 132 -8.30 16.11 -33.82
N ALA A 133 -8.43 17.40 -34.10
CA ALA A 133 -8.82 17.89 -35.42
C ALA A 133 -7.76 17.42 -36.48
N GLY A 134 -8.24 16.70 -37.50
CA GLY A 134 -7.40 16.12 -38.55
C GLY A 134 -6.85 14.72 -38.27
N ALA A 135 -7.21 14.09 -37.13
CA ALA A 135 -6.86 12.70 -36.85
C ALA A 135 -7.50 11.76 -37.89
N ALA A 136 -6.75 10.75 -38.34
CA ALA A 136 -7.27 9.74 -39.27
C ALA A 136 -8.37 8.90 -38.60
N ILE A 137 -9.33 8.39 -39.37
CA ILE A 137 -10.38 7.50 -38.86
C ILE A 137 -9.70 6.27 -38.26
N GLY A 138 -10.05 5.95 -37.01
CA GLY A 138 -9.48 4.84 -36.26
C GLY A 138 -8.13 5.12 -35.62
N ALA A 139 -7.60 6.34 -35.72
CA ALA A 139 -6.40 6.75 -35.00
C ALA A 139 -6.62 6.66 -33.49
N THR A 140 -5.56 6.31 -32.76
CA THR A 140 -5.58 6.22 -31.29
C THR A 140 -4.42 7.01 -30.71
N THR A 141 -4.60 7.50 -29.49
CA THR A 141 -3.58 8.19 -28.72
C THR A 141 -3.47 7.61 -27.33
N LYS A 142 -2.32 7.77 -26.68
CA LYS A 142 -2.12 7.38 -25.28
C LYS A 142 -2.49 8.55 -24.37
N LYS A 143 -3.41 8.32 -23.44
CA LYS A 143 -3.72 9.28 -22.37
C LYS A 143 -3.08 8.83 -21.06
N LYS A 144 -2.48 9.79 -20.39
CA LYS A 144 -1.99 9.67 -19.02
C LYS A 144 -3.14 9.95 -18.08
N GLY A 145 -3.25 9.15 -17.03
CA GLY A 145 -4.18 9.34 -15.94
C GLY A 145 -3.54 9.02 -14.61
N PHE A 146 -4.27 9.24 -13.53
CA PHE A 146 -3.89 8.84 -12.19
C PHE A 146 -5.08 8.19 -11.49
N MET A 147 -4.76 7.22 -10.63
CA MET A 147 -5.73 6.67 -9.69
C MET A 147 -5.13 6.63 -8.30
N LEU A 148 -5.97 6.83 -7.29
CA LEU A 148 -5.64 6.58 -5.90
C LEU A 148 -6.31 5.28 -5.50
N THR A 149 -5.55 4.36 -4.96
CA THR A 149 -6.09 3.15 -4.35
C THR A 149 -5.73 3.13 -2.87
N LEU A 150 -6.76 2.98 -2.03
CA LEU A 150 -6.62 2.67 -0.62
C LEU A 150 -6.90 1.19 -0.43
N ALA A 151 -6.02 0.46 0.21
CA ALA A 151 -6.21 -0.96 0.46
C ALA A 151 -5.94 -1.31 1.92
N LYS A 152 -6.86 -2.10 2.51
CA LYS A 152 -6.70 -2.68 3.84
C LYS A 152 -6.30 -4.14 3.71
N TRP A 153 -5.28 -4.50 4.46
CA TRP A 153 -4.63 -5.80 4.40
C TRP A 153 -4.95 -6.65 5.63
N SER A 154 -5.12 -7.94 5.42
CA SER A 154 -5.13 -8.95 6.48
C SER A 154 -4.43 -10.20 5.95
N ASP A 155 -3.52 -10.76 6.74
CA ASP A 155 -2.76 -11.97 6.40
C ASP A 155 -2.08 -11.90 5.01
N GLY A 156 -1.59 -10.70 4.66
CA GLY A 156 -0.93 -10.42 3.39
C GLY A 156 -1.88 -10.36 2.18
N LYS A 157 -3.20 -10.30 2.39
CA LYS A 157 -4.20 -10.16 1.33
C LYS A 157 -5.02 -8.89 1.50
N ILE A 158 -5.47 -8.31 0.39
CA ILE A 158 -6.37 -7.16 0.40
C ILE A 158 -7.77 -7.64 0.78
N LYS A 159 -8.32 -7.05 1.84
CA LYS A 159 -9.68 -7.29 2.35
C LYS A 159 -10.66 -6.21 1.93
N GLU A 160 -10.18 -4.97 1.87
CA GLU A 160 -10.98 -3.82 1.43
C GLU A 160 -10.15 -3.02 0.44
N GLU A 161 -10.75 -2.57 -0.64
CA GLU A 161 -10.10 -1.77 -1.65
C GLU A 161 -11.01 -0.63 -2.11
N TYR A 162 -10.47 0.57 -2.15
CA TYR A 162 -11.18 1.77 -2.59
C TYR A 162 -10.40 2.42 -3.71
N VAL A 163 -10.97 2.40 -4.92
CA VAL A 163 -10.31 2.87 -6.13
C VAL A 163 -10.95 4.16 -6.64
N PHE A 164 -10.17 5.23 -6.69
CA PHE A 164 -10.61 6.54 -7.14
C PHE A 164 -9.86 6.97 -8.39
N SER A 165 -10.60 7.27 -9.47
CA SER A 165 -10.00 7.92 -10.63
C SER A 165 -9.72 9.39 -10.30
N LEU A 166 -8.47 9.82 -10.52
CA LEU A 166 -8.06 11.21 -10.37
C LEU A 166 -8.06 11.97 -11.70
N ASN A 167 -8.74 11.44 -12.71
CA ASN A 167 -8.79 11.97 -14.07
C ASN A 167 -9.72 13.18 -14.23
N GLY A 168 -10.08 13.86 -13.13
CA GLY A 168 -10.79 15.13 -13.17
C GLY A 168 -9.85 16.25 -13.61
N ASP A 169 -10.18 16.90 -14.72
CA ASP A 169 -9.57 18.09 -15.34
C ASP A 169 -8.04 18.17 -15.36
N ALA A 170 -7.51 18.57 -16.53
CA ALA A 170 -6.10 18.87 -16.78
C ALA A 170 -5.46 19.91 -15.80
N ASN A 171 -6.23 20.38 -14.84
CA ASN A 171 -5.90 21.37 -13.80
C ASN A 171 -5.76 20.80 -12.40
N ASN A 172 -5.52 19.48 -12.23
CA ASN A 172 -5.19 19.00 -10.90
C ASN A 172 -3.81 19.52 -10.50
N SER A 173 -3.81 20.74 -9.91
CA SER A 173 -2.60 21.48 -9.55
C SER A 173 -1.69 20.67 -8.61
N PHE A 174 -2.26 19.82 -7.77
CA PHE A 174 -1.49 18.93 -6.90
C PHE A 174 -0.71 17.88 -7.72
N LEU A 175 -1.39 17.12 -8.59
CA LEU A 175 -0.74 16.07 -9.38
C LEU A 175 0.32 16.66 -10.29
N ASN A 176 0.01 17.79 -10.96
CA ASN A 176 0.95 18.45 -11.87
C ASN A 176 2.14 19.12 -11.15
N LYS A 177 1.97 19.51 -9.88
CA LYS A 177 3.01 20.15 -9.09
C LYS A 177 3.97 19.16 -8.43
N TYR A 178 3.44 18.05 -7.93
CA TYR A 178 4.19 17.12 -7.06
C TYR A 178 4.49 15.78 -7.72
N ILE A 179 3.83 15.43 -8.81
CA ILE A 179 4.04 14.20 -9.56
C ILE A 179 4.53 14.57 -10.96
N LYS A 180 5.87 14.60 -11.13
CA LYS A 180 6.55 14.91 -12.38
C LYS A 180 6.84 13.66 -13.19
#